data_c7fdbe5aea4a074d24b31412709f0d02
#
_entry.id   c7fdbe5aea4a074d24b31412709f0d02
#
_cell.length_a   1.000
_cell.length_b   1.000
_cell.length_c   1.000
_cell.angle_alpha   90.00
_cell.angle_beta   90.00
_cell.angle_gamma   90.00
#
_symmetry.space_group_name_H-M   'P 1'
#
loop_
_entity.id
_entity.type
_entity.pdbx_description
1 polymer ?
#
loop_
_entity_poly.entity_id
_entity_poly.type
_entity_poly.pdbx_seq_one_letter_code
_entity_poly.pdbx_strand_id
1 'polypeptide(L)'
;MPAIQPLDPEHSAPFRHIVDQTPDAVIFADSDGVIRVWNGGAEAVFGFSAAEAVGSSLDIIIAERFRRAHWEGYHRAMANGHTRHGAQVRTTRAIHKDGRKLYVELSFGVVVDEEGAALGSVAVGRDGTARHVSEGALRARLAELGEKTESGATCPVAGSGTAPTARRG
;
A
#
# COMPACT_ATOMS: atom_id res chain seq x y z
N MET A 1 -22.20 13.98 13.28
CA MET A 1 -22.15 12.69 12.58
C MET A 1 -23.51 12.04 12.76
N PRO A 2 -24.23 11.65 11.69
CA PRO A 2 -25.43 10.86 11.86
C PRO A 2 -25.03 9.50 12.49
N ALA A 3 -25.71 9.10 13.55
CA ALA A 3 -25.55 7.80 14.16
C ALA A 3 -25.89 6.72 13.12
N ILE A 4 -24.96 5.79 12.89
CA ILE A 4 -25.24 4.60 12.09
C ILE A 4 -26.24 3.77 12.91
N GLN A 5 -27.47 3.65 12.42
CA GLN A 5 -28.47 2.80 13.07
C GLN A 5 -28.00 1.34 13.01
N PRO A 6 -28.20 0.54 14.08
CA PRO A 6 -27.94 -0.88 14.04
C PRO A 6 -28.74 -1.50 12.88
N LEU A 7 -28.04 -2.29 12.06
CA LEU A 7 -28.67 -2.94 10.92
C LEU A 7 -29.52 -4.10 11.41
N ASP A 8 -30.80 -4.06 11.10
CA ASP A 8 -31.71 -5.19 11.31
C ASP A 8 -31.13 -6.46 10.66
N PRO A 9 -31.34 -7.65 11.23
CA PRO A 9 -30.88 -8.92 10.67
C PRO A 9 -31.28 -9.12 9.20
N GLU A 10 -32.42 -8.59 8.75
CA GLU A 10 -32.84 -8.60 7.34
C GLU A 10 -31.96 -7.72 6.44
N HIS A 11 -31.33 -6.69 6.99
CA HIS A 11 -30.39 -5.83 6.25
C HIS A 11 -28.95 -6.35 6.26
N SER A 12 -28.63 -7.37 7.05
CA SER A 12 -27.28 -7.94 7.10
C SER A 12 -26.94 -8.82 5.89
N ALA A 13 -27.94 -9.45 5.26
CA ALA A 13 -27.74 -10.32 4.10
C ALA A 13 -27.09 -9.61 2.89
N PRO A 14 -27.48 -8.36 2.51
CA PRO A 14 -26.83 -7.66 1.41
C PRO A 14 -25.34 -7.36 1.64
N PHE A 15 -24.91 -7.12 2.89
CA PHE A 15 -23.51 -6.77 3.18
C PHE A 15 -22.55 -7.92 2.87
N ARG A 16 -22.94 -9.15 3.20
CA ARG A 16 -22.14 -10.31 2.85
C ARG A 16 -21.96 -10.41 1.33
N HIS A 17 -23.05 -10.27 0.57
CA HIS A 17 -22.98 -10.32 -0.89
C HIS A 17 -22.17 -9.17 -1.47
N ILE A 18 -22.24 -7.96 -0.90
CA ILE A 18 -21.44 -6.82 -1.32
C ILE A 18 -19.95 -7.14 -1.11
N VAL A 19 -19.57 -7.65 0.05
CA VAL A 19 -18.17 -8.03 0.35
C VAL A 19 -17.71 -9.15 -0.56
N ASP A 20 -18.51 -10.21 -0.73
CA ASP A 20 -18.12 -11.38 -1.52
C ASP A 20 -18.01 -11.07 -3.01
N GLN A 21 -18.81 -10.13 -3.55
CA GLN A 21 -18.87 -9.81 -4.98
C GLN A 21 -18.05 -8.59 -5.37
N THR A 22 -17.47 -7.85 -4.42
CA THR A 22 -16.57 -6.75 -4.78
C THR A 22 -15.27 -7.28 -5.40
N PRO A 23 -14.80 -6.70 -6.53
CA PRO A 23 -13.57 -7.13 -7.19
C PRO A 23 -12.31 -6.77 -6.40
N ASP A 24 -12.38 -5.77 -5.54
CA ASP A 24 -11.25 -5.39 -4.66
C ASP A 24 -11.10 -6.43 -3.53
N ALA A 25 -9.87 -6.67 -3.11
CA ALA A 25 -9.60 -7.49 -1.93
C ALA A 25 -10.22 -6.83 -0.70
N VAL A 26 -11.02 -7.59 0.05
CA VAL A 26 -11.53 -7.21 1.37
C VAL A 26 -11.05 -8.24 2.37
N ILE A 27 -10.25 -7.79 3.33
CA ILE A 27 -9.65 -8.62 4.37
C ILE A 27 -10.03 -8.02 5.72
N PHE A 28 -10.61 -8.82 6.61
CA PHE A 28 -10.75 -8.44 8.01
C PHE A 28 -10.01 -9.45 8.87
N ALA A 29 -9.18 -8.93 9.80
CA ALA A 29 -8.52 -9.70 10.82
C ALA A 29 -8.92 -9.17 12.20
N ASP A 30 -9.13 -10.08 13.16
CA ASP A 30 -9.49 -9.72 14.54
C ASP A 30 -8.33 -9.05 15.28
N SER A 31 -8.53 -8.69 16.56
CA SER A 31 -7.54 -8.02 17.39
C SER A 31 -6.22 -8.79 17.54
N ASP A 32 -6.25 -10.11 17.38
CA ASP A 32 -5.07 -10.98 17.41
C ASP A 32 -4.42 -11.15 16.03
N GLY A 33 -5.02 -10.55 14.99
CA GLY A 33 -4.53 -10.63 13.61
C GLY A 33 -4.87 -11.93 12.90
N VAL A 34 -5.87 -12.67 13.40
CA VAL A 34 -6.41 -13.85 12.74
C VAL A 34 -7.44 -13.42 11.70
N ILE A 35 -7.27 -13.88 10.48
CA ILE A 35 -8.14 -13.54 9.35
C ILE A 35 -9.54 -14.13 9.57
N ARG A 36 -10.57 -13.28 9.51
CA ARG A 36 -11.97 -13.65 9.68
C ARG A 36 -12.82 -13.40 8.44
N VAL A 37 -12.40 -12.48 7.57
CA VAL A 37 -13.01 -12.23 6.27
C VAL A 37 -11.93 -12.23 5.19
N TRP A 38 -12.23 -12.96 4.12
CA TRP A 38 -11.37 -13.09 2.94
C TRP A 38 -12.27 -13.32 1.73
N ASN A 39 -12.48 -12.30 0.91
CA ASN A 39 -13.39 -12.36 -0.22
C ASN A 39 -12.73 -12.85 -1.53
N GLY A 40 -13.51 -13.01 -2.58
CA GLY A 40 -13.02 -13.42 -3.90
C GLY A 40 -11.95 -12.47 -4.48
N GLY A 41 -12.02 -11.17 -4.20
CA GLY A 41 -10.99 -10.20 -4.57
C GLY A 41 -9.66 -10.48 -3.87
N ALA A 42 -9.68 -10.85 -2.59
CA ALA A 42 -8.48 -11.24 -1.86
C ALA A 42 -7.89 -12.56 -2.38
N GLU A 43 -8.73 -13.53 -2.74
CA GLU A 43 -8.27 -14.76 -3.41
C GLU A 43 -7.53 -14.46 -4.72
N ALA A 44 -8.10 -13.60 -5.55
CA ALA A 44 -7.51 -13.20 -6.83
C ALA A 44 -6.17 -12.47 -6.68
N VAL A 45 -6.04 -11.60 -5.66
CA VAL A 45 -4.82 -10.81 -5.42
C VAL A 45 -3.72 -11.66 -4.79
N PHE A 46 -4.02 -12.46 -3.77
CA PHE A 46 -3.01 -13.14 -2.95
C PHE A 46 -2.83 -14.63 -3.29
N GLY A 47 -3.78 -15.24 -4.01
CA GLY A 47 -3.70 -16.64 -4.44
C GLY A 47 -4.09 -17.67 -3.36
N PHE A 48 -4.43 -17.26 -2.14
CA PHE A 48 -4.98 -18.14 -1.11
C PHE A 48 -6.50 -18.19 -1.25
N SER A 49 -7.09 -19.37 -1.20
CA SER A 49 -8.55 -19.50 -1.08
C SER A 49 -9.04 -19.04 0.30
N ALA A 50 -10.31 -18.69 0.42
CA ALA A 50 -10.92 -18.35 1.71
C ALA A 50 -10.77 -19.48 2.72
N ALA A 51 -10.89 -20.74 2.27
CA ALA A 51 -10.71 -21.90 3.13
C ALA A 51 -9.29 -22.04 3.72
N GLU A 52 -8.27 -21.54 3.02
CA GLU A 52 -6.88 -21.54 3.48
C GLU A 52 -6.55 -20.32 4.35
N ALA A 53 -7.15 -19.17 4.01
CA ALA A 53 -6.82 -17.90 4.65
C ALA A 53 -7.58 -17.69 5.96
N VAL A 54 -8.89 -17.98 6.00
CA VAL A 54 -9.71 -17.77 7.20
C VAL A 54 -9.23 -18.67 8.34
N GLY A 55 -8.99 -18.07 9.50
CA GLY A 55 -8.41 -18.74 10.67
C GLY A 55 -6.86 -18.73 10.70
N SER A 56 -6.21 -18.30 9.61
CA SER A 56 -4.76 -18.13 9.57
C SER A 56 -4.35 -16.73 10.05
N SER A 57 -3.10 -16.58 10.48
CA SER A 57 -2.51 -15.27 10.77
C SER A 57 -2.32 -14.47 9.48
N LEU A 58 -2.37 -13.13 9.57
CA LEU A 58 -1.98 -12.21 8.49
C LEU A 58 -0.55 -12.47 7.97
N ASP A 59 0.27 -13.19 8.71
CA ASP A 59 1.63 -13.58 8.30
C ASP A 59 1.69 -14.33 6.98
N ILE A 60 0.58 -14.96 6.53
CA ILE A 60 0.54 -15.66 5.23
C ILE A 60 0.78 -14.74 4.04
N ILE A 61 0.48 -13.44 4.18
CA ILE A 61 0.67 -12.43 3.13
C ILE A 61 1.78 -11.43 3.46
N ILE A 62 2.44 -11.55 4.61
CA ILE A 62 3.48 -10.63 5.08
C ILE A 62 4.85 -11.30 5.01
N ALA A 63 5.77 -10.71 4.23
CA ALA A 63 7.14 -11.18 4.17
C ALA A 63 7.77 -11.17 5.58
N GLU A 64 8.47 -12.24 5.96
CA GLU A 64 9.03 -12.46 7.28
C GLU A 64 9.79 -11.24 7.84
N ARG A 65 10.64 -10.64 6.99
CA ARG A 65 11.42 -9.44 7.36
C ARG A 65 10.57 -8.22 7.76
N PHE A 66 9.28 -8.19 7.40
CA PHE A 66 8.36 -7.09 7.72
C PHE A 66 7.41 -7.42 8.86
N ARG A 67 7.33 -8.69 9.32
CA ARG A 67 6.36 -9.13 10.33
C ARG A 67 6.49 -8.35 11.63
N ARG A 68 7.71 -8.19 12.16
CA ARG A 68 7.91 -7.44 13.40
C ARG A 68 7.34 -6.02 13.32
N ALA A 69 7.72 -5.27 12.29
CA ALA A 69 7.23 -3.89 12.12
C ALA A 69 5.72 -3.83 11.86
N HIS A 70 5.17 -4.82 11.16
CA HIS A 70 3.73 -4.95 10.94
C HIS A 70 3.00 -5.16 12.27
N TRP A 71 3.41 -6.12 13.09
CA TRP A 71 2.77 -6.43 14.37
C TRP A 71 2.88 -5.28 15.38
N GLU A 72 4.03 -4.61 15.44
CA GLU A 72 4.18 -3.39 16.25
C GLU A 72 3.18 -2.31 15.84
N GLY A 73 2.96 -2.13 14.54
CA GLY A 73 1.97 -1.20 13.99
C GLY A 73 0.53 -1.64 14.24
N TYR A 74 0.25 -2.93 14.08
CA TYR A 74 -1.06 -3.54 14.29
C TYR A 74 -1.54 -3.38 15.73
N HIS A 75 -0.75 -3.84 16.70
CA HIS A 75 -1.09 -3.74 18.13
C HIS A 75 -1.30 -2.29 18.55
N ARG A 76 -0.50 -1.36 18.01
CA ARG A 76 -0.68 0.07 18.29
C ARG A 76 -1.99 0.61 17.73
N ALA A 77 -2.40 0.17 16.53
CA ALA A 77 -3.67 0.56 15.94
C ALA A 77 -4.86 0.00 16.74
N MET A 78 -4.77 -1.26 17.19
CA MET A 78 -5.78 -1.87 18.06
C MET A 78 -5.92 -1.13 19.39
N ALA A 79 -4.80 -0.79 20.04
CA ALA A 79 -4.81 -0.05 21.30
C ALA A 79 -5.37 1.37 21.18
N ASN A 80 -5.20 2.01 20.03
CA ASN A 80 -5.64 3.39 19.78
C ASN A 80 -7.04 3.49 19.13
N GLY A 81 -7.63 2.40 18.67
CA GLY A 81 -8.89 2.39 17.93
C GLY A 81 -8.83 3.06 16.55
N HIS A 82 -7.63 3.41 16.07
CA HIS A 82 -7.45 4.01 14.73
C HIS A 82 -6.06 3.72 14.15
N THR A 83 -5.96 3.78 12.81
CA THR A 83 -4.67 3.64 12.11
C THR A 83 -3.91 4.96 12.08
N ARG A 84 -2.58 4.91 12.10
CA ARG A 84 -1.71 6.10 12.07
C ARG A 84 -1.94 7.01 10.86
N HIS A 85 -2.38 6.45 9.75
CA HIS A 85 -2.48 7.15 8.46
C HIS A 85 -3.92 7.39 8.01
N GLY A 86 -4.91 7.06 8.84
CA GLY A 86 -6.33 7.17 8.49
C GLY A 86 -6.70 6.33 7.26
N ALA A 87 -7.68 6.80 6.49
CA ALA A 87 -8.22 6.10 5.31
C ALA A 87 -7.39 6.28 4.02
N GLN A 88 -6.14 6.74 4.10
CA GLN A 88 -5.32 6.94 2.91
C GLN A 88 -4.91 5.61 2.27
N VAL A 89 -5.10 5.52 0.94
CA VAL A 89 -4.59 4.39 0.16
C VAL A 89 -3.07 4.44 0.12
N ARG A 90 -2.43 3.32 0.44
CA ARG A 90 -0.97 3.19 0.44
C ARG A 90 -0.54 1.96 -0.31
N THR A 91 0.54 2.09 -1.08
CA THR A 91 1.21 0.94 -1.67
C THR A 91 2.02 0.23 -0.59
N THR A 92 1.65 -1.00 -0.28
CA THR A 92 2.34 -1.88 0.67
C THR A 92 2.93 -3.10 -0.04
N ARG A 93 3.95 -3.70 0.57
CA ARG A 93 4.54 -4.95 0.07
C ARG A 93 3.85 -6.13 0.72
N ALA A 94 3.47 -7.09 -0.11
CA ALA A 94 2.90 -8.36 0.32
C ALA A 94 3.58 -9.53 -0.40
N ILE A 95 3.17 -10.76 -0.05
CA ILE A 95 3.60 -11.99 -0.70
C ILE A 95 2.36 -12.71 -1.22
N HIS A 96 2.43 -13.17 -2.46
CA HIS A 96 1.48 -14.10 -3.04
C HIS A 96 1.76 -15.54 -2.56
N LYS A 97 0.77 -16.41 -2.61
CA LYS A 97 0.89 -17.83 -2.22
C LYS A 97 2.05 -18.57 -2.90
N ASP A 98 2.37 -18.24 -4.15
CA ASP A 98 3.50 -18.82 -4.89
C ASP A 98 4.87 -18.22 -4.52
N GLY A 99 4.93 -17.31 -3.56
CA GLY A 99 6.15 -16.67 -3.07
C GLY A 99 6.56 -15.40 -3.83
N ARG A 100 5.87 -15.02 -4.90
CA ARG A 100 6.19 -13.76 -5.61
C ARG A 100 5.85 -12.54 -4.77
N LYS A 101 6.61 -11.47 -4.98
CA LYS A 101 6.36 -10.18 -4.34
C LYS A 101 5.17 -9.49 -5.00
N LEU A 102 4.31 -8.93 -4.16
CA LEU A 102 3.21 -8.07 -4.56
C LEU A 102 3.42 -6.64 -4.05
N TYR A 103 2.94 -5.68 -4.81
CA TYR A 103 2.70 -4.32 -4.36
C TYR A 103 1.20 -4.09 -4.39
N VAL A 104 0.59 -3.97 -3.22
CA VAL A 104 -0.86 -3.84 -3.08
C VAL A 104 -1.22 -2.43 -2.63
N GLU A 105 -2.19 -1.83 -3.29
CA GLU A 105 -2.74 -0.52 -2.95
C GLU A 105 -3.90 -0.74 -1.99
N LEU A 106 -3.68 -0.52 -0.70
CA LEU A 106 -4.65 -0.80 0.36
C LEU A 106 -4.95 0.44 1.19
N SER A 107 -6.22 0.61 1.52
CA SER A 107 -6.67 1.43 2.66
C SER A 107 -6.88 0.53 3.87
N PHE A 108 -6.60 1.07 5.06
CA PHE A 108 -6.71 0.35 6.32
C PHE A 108 -7.62 1.10 7.28
N GLY A 109 -8.50 0.38 7.97
CA GLY A 109 -9.34 0.90 9.02
C GLY A 109 -9.31 -0.02 10.25
N VAL A 110 -9.56 0.54 11.43
CA VAL A 110 -9.86 -0.23 12.64
C VAL A 110 -11.38 -0.30 12.74
N VAL A 111 -11.90 -1.49 12.95
CA VAL A 111 -13.30 -1.74 13.22
C VAL A 111 -13.47 -1.75 14.74
N VAL A 112 -14.37 -0.94 15.25
CA VAL A 112 -14.67 -0.84 16.69
C VAL A 112 -16.13 -1.22 16.93
N ASP A 113 -16.42 -1.72 18.14
CA ASP A 113 -17.78 -1.95 18.61
C ASP A 113 -18.47 -0.65 19.05
N GLU A 114 -19.68 -0.78 19.59
CA GLU A 114 -20.50 0.35 20.08
C GLU A 114 -19.87 1.06 21.27
N GLU A 115 -19.06 0.35 22.05
CA GLU A 115 -18.30 0.85 23.21
C GLU A 115 -16.96 1.48 22.83
N GLY A 116 -16.57 1.36 21.53
CA GLY A 116 -15.33 1.89 21.00
C GLY A 116 -14.13 0.96 21.16
N ALA A 117 -14.33 -0.29 21.59
CA ALA A 117 -13.27 -1.29 21.63
C ALA A 117 -12.93 -1.83 20.25
N ALA A 118 -11.65 -2.01 19.95
CA ALA A 118 -11.21 -2.50 18.66
C ALA A 118 -11.54 -3.98 18.49
N LEU A 119 -12.37 -4.29 17.51
CA LEU A 119 -12.70 -5.66 17.08
C LEU A 119 -11.63 -6.24 16.16
N GLY A 120 -10.93 -5.39 15.41
CA GLY A 120 -9.93 -5.82 14.45
C GLY A 120 -9.65 -4.74 13.41
N SER A 121 -8.96 -5.13 12.33
CA SER A 121 -8.67 -4.25 11.20
C SER A 121 -9.32 -4.73 9.91
N VAL A 122 -9.76 -3.80 9.08
CA VAL A 122 -10.18 -4.05 7.72
C VAL A 122 -9.17 -3.44 6.76
N ALA A 123 -8.80 -4.20 5.72
CA ALA A 123 -8.01 -3.73 4.59
C ALA A 123 -8.82 -3.91 3.31
N VAL A 124 -8.89 -2.85 2.49
CA VAL A 124 -9.58 -2.88 1.19
C VAL A 124 -8.63 -2.33 0.11
N GLY A 125 -8.54 -3.04 -1.01
CA GLY A 125 -7.71 -2.57 -2.13
C GLY A 125 -7.42 -3.62 -3.19
N ARG A 126 -6.38 -3.37 -4.00
CA ARG A 126 -6.09 -4.12 -5.22
C ARG A 126 -4.61 -4.35 -5.47
N ASP A 127 -4.32 -5.26 -6.40
CA ASP A 127 -2.96 -5.45 -6.90
C ASP A 127 -2.52 -4.22 -7.70
N GLY A 128 -1.51 -3.52 -7.20
CA GLY A 128 -0.86 -2.38 -7.83
C GLY A 128 0.52 -2.72 -8.40
N THR A 129 0.89 -4.01 -8.50
CA THR A 129 2.25 -4.44 -8.86
C THR A 129 2.66 -3.92 -10.23
N ALA A 130 1.80 -4.08 -11.25
CA ALA A 130 2.11 -3.62 -12.61
C ALA A 130 2.33 -2.10 -12.66
N ARG A 131 1.47 -1.33 -11.99
CA ARG A 131 1.58 0.12 -11.89
C ARG A 131 2.87 0.53 -11.17
N HIS A 132 3.16 -0.08 -10.02
CA HIS A 132 4.36 0.22 -9.24
C HIS A 132 5.66 -0.03 -10.05
N VAL A 133 5.73 -1.13 -10.80
CA VAL A 133 6.87 -1.46 -11.66
C VAL A 133 7.02 -0.44 -12.79
N SER A 134 5.91 -0.09 -13.47
CA SER A 134 5.92 0.89 -14.57
C SER A 134 6.34 2.28 -14.11
N GLU A 135 5.83 2.74 -12.97
CA GLU A 135 6.23 4.02 -12.37
C GLU A 135 7.70 4.03 -11.95
N GLY A 136 8.21 2.91 -11.43
CA GLY A 136 9.62 2.75 -11.09
C GLY A 136 10.52 2.86 -12.32
N ALA A 137 10.18 2.17 -13.41
CA ALA A 137 10.91 2.22 -14.67
C ALA A 137 10.91 3.64 -15.28
N LEU A 138 9.77 4.33 -15.23
CA LEU A 138 9.66 5.70 -15.73
C LEU A 138 10.51 6.68 -14.92
N ARG A 139 10.50 6.58 -13.59
CA ARG A 139 11.36 7.41 -12.71
C ARG A 139 12.85 7.19 -12.98
N ALA A 140 13.26 5.92 -13.15
CA ALA A 140 14.65 5.60 -13.49
C ALA A 140 15.07 6.24 -14.83
N ARG A 141 14.20 6.14 -15.85
CA ARG A 141 14.49 6.73 -17.15
C ARG A 141 14.55 8.26 -17.13
N LEU A 142 13.70 8.91 -16.33
CA LEU A 142 13.76 10.37 -16.14
C LEU A 142 15.04 10.80 -15.43
N ALA A 143 15.51 10.05 -14.42
CA ALA A 143 16.78 10.32 -13.75
C ALA A 143 17.98 10.23 -14.71
N GLU A 144 18.05 9.18 -15.54
CA GLU A 144 19.10 9.03 -16.57
C GLU A 144 19.11 10.17 -17.59
N LEU A 145 17.95 10.68 -17.98
CA LEU A 145 17.85 11.81 -18.89
C LEU A 145 18.25 13.13 -18.22
N GLY A 146 17.93 13.33 -16.94
CA GLY A 146 18.34 14.49 -16.15
C GLY A 146 19.86 14.58 -16.00
N GLU A 147 20.53 13.48 -15.66
CA GLU A 147 21.99 13.41 -15.56
C GLU A 147 22.71 13.70 -16.89
N LYS A 148 22.14 13.24 -18.02
CA LYS A 148 22.69 13.53 -19.35
C LYS A 148 22.60 15.00 -19.75
N THR A 149 21.55 15.70 -19.32
CA THR A 149 21.39 17.14 -19.57
C THR A 149 22.35 17.98 -18.75
N GLU A 150 22.64 17.62 -17.51
CA GLU A 150 23.62 18.31 -16.67
C GLU A 150 25.08 18.07 -17.15
N SER A 151 25.42 16.88 -17.61
CA SER A 151 26.72 16.54 -18.14
C SER A 151 27.02 17.19 -19.50
N GLY A 152 26.00 17.57 -20.27
CA GLY A 152 26.12 18.24 -21.57
C GLY A 152 26.25 19.78 -21.51
N ALA A 153 26.10 20.38 -20.34
CA ALA A 153 26.11 21.84 -20.18
C ALA A 153 27.45 22.48 -19.90
N THR A 154 28.55 21.73 -19.97
CA THR A 154 29.91 22.29 -19.86
C THR A 154 30.39 22.78 -21.24
N CYS A 155 29.93 23.98 -21.62
CA CYS A 155 30.53 24.72 -22.76
C CYS A 155 31.89 25.23 -22.32
N PRO A 156 33.01 24.94 -23.05
CA PRO A 156 34.29 25.60 -22.78
C PRO A 156 34.20 27.06 -23.22
N VAL A 157 34.28 27.97 -22.28
CA VAL A 157 34.46 29.40 -22.56
C VAL A 157 35.80 29.56 -23.23
N ALA A 158 35.78 29.82 -24.54
CA ALA A 158 36.97 30.14 -25.31
C ALA A 158 37.63 31.42 -24.75
N GLY A 159 38.91 31.30 -24.41
CA GLY A 159 39.70 32.37 -23.85
C GLY A 159 39.77 33.60 -24.75
N SER A 160 39.53 34.73 -24.19
CA SER A 160 39.78 36.08 -24.79
C SER A 160 41.25 36.28 -25.01
N GLY A 161 41.63 36.30 -26.28
CA GLY A 161 42.96 36.71 -26.71
C GLY A 161 43.29 38.16 -26.39
N THR A 162 44.38 38.35 -25.67
CA THR A 162 44.98 39.66 -25.38
C THR A 162 45.59 40.23 -26.63
N ALA A 163 45.16 41.38 -27.13
CA ALA A 163 45.80 42.13 -28.20
C ALA A 163 47.03 42.90 -27.68
N PRO A 164 48.16 43.00 -28.42
CA PRO A 164 49.33 43.75 -27.98
C PRO A 164 49.17 45.22 -28.26
N THR A 165 49.48 46.02 -27.26
CA THR A 165 49.53 47.49 -27.32
C THR A 165 50.78 47.93 -28.11
N ALA A 166 50.56 48.58 -29.23
CA ALA A 166 51.62 49.27 -29.97
C ALA A 166 51.96 50.63 -29.33
N ARG A 167 53.21 50.82 -28.93
CA ARG A 167 53.79 52.13 -28.59
C ARG A 167 54.11 52.93 -29.87
N ARG A 168 53.72 54.16 -29.91
CA ARG A 168 54.37 55.26 -30.62
C ARG A 168 54.28 56.53 -29.78
N GLY A 169 55.34 57.08 -29.54
CA GLY A 169 56.03 58.28 -29.99
C GLY A 169 56.02 59.36 -28.95
#